data_9be268a0480f91af3db8955a8b2c1f8a
#
_entry.id   9be268a0480f91af3db8955a8b2c1f8a
#
_cell.length_a   1.000
_cell.length_b   1.000
_cell.length_c   1.000
_cell.angle_alpha   90.00
_cell.angle_beta   90.00
_cell.angle_gamma   90.00
#
_symmetry.space_group_name_H-M   'P 1'
#
loop_
_entity.id
_entity.type
_entity.pdbx_description
1 polymer ?
#
loop_
_entity_poly.entity_id
_entity_poly.type
_entity_poly.pdbx_seq_one_letter_code
_entity_poly.pdbx_strand_id
1 'polypeptide(L)'
;MTKPKKFPDQDQEQPGKQSKMHPEPQIIRDNYKGSGKLKGKNVLITGGDSGIGRSVAVHFAREGANIAIIYLNEDEDALKTKKLVEKEGTKCHIIEGDLKDEKFCRKALDEVINAMGHLNILVNNAAVQFPKDKIENISIEQLQTTFETNIYPYFYIVKEAVQKLKE
;
A
#
# COMPACT_ATOMS: atom_id res chain seq x y z
N MET A 1 -31.75 -15.72 7.35
CA MET A 1 -30.47 -15.25 6.81
C MET A 1 -30.75 -14.07 5.89
N THR A 2 -30.37 -12.86 6.29
CA THR A 2 -30.48 -11.67 5.44
C THR A 2 -29.49 -11.80 4.28
N LYS A 3 -29.98 -11.64 3.03
CA LYS A 3 -29.08 -11.61 1.85
C LYS A 3 -28.01 -10.55 2.08
N PRO A 4 -26.72 -10.83 1.77
CA PRO A 4 -25.68 -9.82 1.87
C PRO A 4 -26.09 -8.60 1.03
N LYS A 5 -25.95 -7.39 1.59
CA LYS A 5 -26.17 -6.15 0.83
C LYS A 5 -25.21 -6.16 -0.37
N LYS A 6 -25.76 -6.18 -1.56
CA LYS A 6 -24.97 -6.03 -2.79
C LYS A 6 -24.45 -4.59 -2.82
N PHE A 7 -23.14 -4.42 -2.88
CA PHE A 7 -22.55 -3.10 -3.10
C PHE A 7 -22.88 -2.64 -4.53
N PRO A 8 -23.14 -1.35 -4.77
CA PRO A 8 -23.35 -0.83 -6.12
C PRO A 8 -22.07 -1.02 -6.96
N ASP A 9 -22.24 -1.30 -8.24
CA ASP A 9 -21.16 -1.32 -9.20
C ASP A 9 -20.59 0.11 -9.34
N GLN A 10 -19.27 0.25 -9.31
CA GLN A 10 -18.57 1.52 -9.34
C GLN A 10 -17.33 1.42 -10.21
N ASP A 11 -17.21 2.31 -11.19
CA ASP A 11 -16.04 2.42 -12.06
C ASP A 11 -15.28 3.71 -11.74
N GLN A 12 -13.95 3.63 -11.76
CA GLN A 12 -13.04 4.77 -11.63
C GLN A 12 -11.88 4.62 -12.61
N GLU A 13 -11.42 5.76 -13.14
CA GLU A 13 -10.14 5.80 -13.84
C GLU A 13 -8.98 5.49 -12.89
N GLN A 14 -7.94 4.84 -13.40
CA GLN A 14 -6.73 4.53 -12.63
C GLN A 14 -5.80 5.75 -12.52
N PRO A 15 -5.21 5.98 -11.34
CA PRO A 15 -5.43 5.29 -10.08
C PRO A 15 -6.76 5.72 -9.43
N GLY A 16 -7.47 4.75 -8.86
CA GLY A 16 -8.77 5.00 -8.24
C GLY A 16 -8.64 5.75 -6.89
N LYS A 17 -9.56 6.68 -6.62
CA LYS A 17 -9.61 7.45 -5.36
C LYS A 17 -10.60 6.84 -4.38
N GLN A 18 -10.14 6.47 -3.18
CA GLN A 18 -11.00 5.89 -2.16
C GLN A 18 -12.13 6.83 -1.71
N SER A 19 -11.88 8.14 -1.71
CA SER A 19 -12.89 9.16 -1.36
C SER A 19 -14.12 9.18 -2.28
N LYS A 20 -14.01 8.61 -3.48
CA LYS A 20 -15.12 8.50 -4.44
C LYS A 20 -15.95 7.21 -4.29
N MET A 21 -15.55 6.29 -3.40
CA MET A 21 -16.27 5.03 -3.20
C MET A 21 -17.52 5.22 -2.33
N HIS A 22 -18.62 4.56 -2.72
CA HIS A 22 -19.89 4.56 -1.98
C HIS A 22 -20.41 3.12 -1.76
N PRO A 23 -20.60 2.67 -0.50
CA PRO A 23 -20.19 3.38 0.73
C PRO A 23 -18.66 3.46 0.87
N GLU A 24 -18.17 4.46 1.61
CA GLU A 24 -16.74 4.55 1.91
C GLU A 24 -16.29 3.28 2.66
N PRO A 25 -15.17 2.65 2.25
CA PRO A 25 -14.69 1.43 2.91
C PRO A 25 -14.35 1.65 4.38
N GLN A 26 -14.77 0.72 5.24
CA GLN A 26 -14.32 0.70 6.62
C GLN A 26 -12.86 0.23 6.68
N ILE A 27 -11.96 1.12 7.12
CA ILE A 27 -10.52 0.88 7.13
C ILE A 27 -10.14 -0.10 8.25
N ILE A 28 -10.68 0.13 9.45
CA ILE A 28 -10.43 -0.71 10.62
C ILE A 28 -11.71 -0.79 11.46
N ARG A 29 -11.96 -1.91 12.09
CA ARG A 29 -13.13 -2.08 12.95
C ARG A 29 -12.88 -1.43 14.32
N ASP A 30 -13.88 -0.74 14.87
CA ASP A 30 -13.78 -0.04 16.17
C ASP A 30 -13.48 -1.00 17.32
N ASN A 31 -13.97 -2.24 17.24
CA ASN A 31 -13.76 -3.27 18.25
C ASN A 31 -12.44 -4.03 18.12
N TYR A 32 -11.62 -3.77 17.07
CA TYR A 32 -10.31 -4.38 16.95
C TYR A 32 -9.35 -3.74 17.95
N LYS A 33 -8.85 -4.53 18.88
CA LYS A 33 -7.84 -4.14 19.86
C LYS A 33 -6.49 -4.73 19.47
N GLY A 34 -5.50 -3.86 19.29
CA GLY A 34 -4.12 -4.30 19.07
C GLY A 34 -3.58 -5.07 20.26
N SER A 35 -2.76 -6.08 20.00
CA SER A 35 -2.09 -6.90 21.02
C SER A 35 -0.59 -6.62 21.10
N GLY A 36 -0.09 -5.67 20.31
CA GLY A 36 1.32 -5.27 20.29
C GLY A 36 2.23 -6.25 19.53
N LYS A 37 1.67 -7.06 18.62
CA LYS A 37 2.44 -8.07 17.86
C LYS A 37 3.57 -7.48 17.03
N LEU A 38 3.43 -6.23 16.62
CA LEU A 38 4.41 -5.53 15.77
C LEU A 38 5.10 -4.37 16.50
N LYS A 39 5.04 -4.37 17.84
CA LYS A 39 5.65 -3.31 18.65
C LYS A 39 7.12 -3.12 18.31
N GLY A 40 7.47 -1.89 17.89
CA GLY A 40 8.84 -1.52 17.53
C GLY A 40 9.31 -2.03 16.17
N LYS A 41 8.48 -2.74 15.41
CA LYS A 41 8.80 -3.13 14.03
C LYS A 41 8.63 -1.96 13.07
N ASN A 42 9.46 -1.91 12.04
CA ASN A 42 9.38 -0.94 10.96
C ASN A 42 8.92 -1.66 9.69
N VAL A 43 7.89 -1.13 9.07
CA VAL A 43 7.18 -1.75 7.94
C VAL A 43 7.18 -0.81 6.74
N LEU A 44 7.51 -1.34 5.56
CA LEU A 44 7.32 -0.66 4.28
C LEU A 44 6.13 -1.30 3.55
N ILE A 45 5.20 -0.47 3.07
CA ILE A 45 4.01 -0.90 2.33
C ILE A 45 3.98 -0.14 1.00
N THR A 46 4.00 -0.84 -0.13
CA THR A 46 3.79 -0.22 -1.44
C THR A 46 2.29 -0.07 -1.72
N GLY A 47 1.87 1.08 -2.29
CA GLY A 47 0.45 1.40 -2.46
C GLY A 47 -0.29 1.50 -1.12
N GLY A 48 0.36 2.10 -0.11
CA GLY A 48 -0.17 2.24 1.24
C GLY A 48 -1.12 3.43 1.43
N ASP A 49 -1.31 4.24 0.41
CA ASP A 49 -2.10 5.47 0.41
C ASP A 49 -3.61 5.20 0.51
N SER A 50 -4.10 4.10 -0.03
CA SER A 50 -5.53 3.82 -0.15
C SER A 50 -5.88 2.33 -0.02
N GLY A 51 -7.17 2.01 -0.04
CA GLY A 51 -7.70 0.65 -0.15
C GLY A 51 -7.13 -0.34 0.87
N ILE A 52 -6.65 -1.47 0.36
CA ILE A 52 -6.09 -2.57 1.16
C ILE A 52 -4.79 -2.11 1.84
N GLY A 53 -3.91 -1.39 1.12
CA GLY A 53 -2.64 -0.90 1.67
C GLY A 53 -2.83 0.03 2.87
N ARG A 54 -3.78 0.98 2.79
CA ARG A 54 -4.17 1.83 3.92
C ARG A 54 -4.68 1.00 5.11
N SER A 55 -5.55 0.01 4.84
CA SER A 55 -6.08 -0.84 5.90
C SER A 55 -4.96 -1.62 6.59
N VAL A 56 -4.01 -2.18 5.84
CA VAL A 56 -2.82 -2.86 6.39
C VAL A 56 -2.00 -1.89 7.23
N ALA A 57 -1.72 -0.68 6.71
CA ALA A 57 -0.95 0.34 7.43
C ALA A 57 -1.56 0.68 8.79
N VAL A 58 -2.88 0.92 8.86
CA VAL A 58 -3.56 1.28 10.10
C VAL A 58 -3.63 0.09 11.08
N HIS A 59 -3.87 -1.13 10.59
CA HIS A 59 -3.86 -2.32 11.45
C HIS A 59 -2.47 -2.58 12.03
N PHE A 60 -1.40 -2.46 11.23
CA PHE A 60 -0.03 -2.67 11.68
C PHE A 60 0.40 -1.57 12.68
N ALA A 61 -0.02 -0.34 12.45
CA ALA A 61 0.16 0.76 13.40
C ALA A 61 -0.52 0.46 14.75
N ARG A 62 -1.76 -0.05 14.74
CA ARG A 62 -2.47 -0.47 15.97
C ARG A 62 -1.79 -1.64 16.68
N GLU A 63 -1.03 -2.45 15.98
CA GLU A 63 -0.17 -3.49 16.56
C GLU A 63 1.21 -2.95 17.01
N GLY A 64 1.45 -1.64 16.87
CA GLY A 64 2.64 -0.94 17.38
C GLY A 64 3.80 -0.79 16.39
N ALA A 65 3.56 -1.02 15.09
CA ALA A 65 4.58 -0.82 14.07
C ALA A 65 4.70 0.65 13.63
N ASN A 66 5.90 1.11 13.32
CA ASN A 66 6.12 2.30 12.50
C ASN A 66 5.94 1.95 11.03
N ILE A 67 5.32 2.85 10.27
CA ILE A 67 4.93 2.60 8.90
C ILE A 67 5.67 3.54 7.95
N ALA A 68 6.17 3.00 6.84
CA ALA A 68 6.50 3.76 5.64
C ALA A 68 5.57 3.31 4.53
N ILE A 69 5.07 4.23 3.73
CA ILE A 69 4.27 3.92 2.54
C ILE A 69 4.91 4.54 1.30
N ILE A 70 4.86 3.80 0.18
CA ILE A 70 5.16 4.34 -1.15
C ILE A 70 3.83 4.46 -1.90
N TYR A 71 3.61 5.60 -2.57
CA TYR A 71 2.42 5.88 -3.37
C TYR A 71 2.82 6.59 -4.67
N LEU A 72 1.94 6.61 -5.68
CA LEU A 72 2.28 7.16 -7.00
C LEU A 72 2.14 8.68 -7.04
N ASN A 73 0.92 9.21 -6.86
CA ASN A 73 0.60 10.64 -7.01
C ASN A 73 -0.68 11.08 -6.27
N GLU A 74 -1.22 10.22 -5.38
CA GLU A 74 -2.45 10.53 -4.62
C GLU A 74 -2.09 11.13 -3.25
N ASP A 75 -1.53 12.35 -3.21
CA ASP A 75 -1.07 13.05 -1.99
C ASP A 75 -2.13 13.13 -0.90
N GLU A 76 -3.39 13.46 -1.26
CA GLU A 76 -4.48 13.58 -0.29
C GLU A 76 -4.76 12.25 0.42
N ASP A 77 -4.73 11.14 -0.34
CA ASP A 77 -4.94 9.81 0.19
C ASP A 77 -3.75 9.36 1.04
N ALA A 78 -2.52 9.65 0.63
CA ALA A 78 -1.30 9.36 1.39
C ALA A 78 -1.27 10.15 2.72
N LEU A 79 -1.61 11.43 2.70
CA LEU A 79 -1.73 12.26 3.91
C LEU A 79 -2.85 11.77 4.83
N LYS A 80 -3.97 11.30 4.29
CA LYS A 80 -5.06 10.69 5.08
C LYS A 80 -4.55 9.42 5.78
N THR A 81 -3.83 8.56 5.07
CA THR A 81 -3.23 7.35 5.66
C THR A 81 -2.24 7.71 6.76
N LYS A 82 -1.36 8.68 6.51
CA LYS A 82 -0.40 9.16 7.51
C LYS A 82 -1.09 9.60 8.79
N LYS A 83 -2.13 10.44 8.70
CA LYS A 83 -2.91 10.89 9.87
C LYS A 83 -3.55 9.73 10.63
N LEU A 84 -4.06 8.72 9.92
CA LEU A 84 -4.67 7.54 10.55
C LEU A 84 -3.64 6.69 11.29
N VAL A 85 -2.47 6.47 10.72
CA VAL A 85 -1.35 5.74 11.35
C VAL A 85 -0.86 6.49 12.58
N GLU A 86 -0.63 7.80 12.48
CA GLU A 86 -0.14 8.63 13.59
C GLU A 86 -1.15 8.71 14.73
N LYS A 87 -2.46 8.63 14.45
CA LYS A 87 -3.52 8.52 15.47
C LYS A 87 -3.41 7.24 16.32
N GLU A 88 -2.83 6.17 15.79
CA GLU A 88 -2.53 4.94 16.55
C GLU A 88 -1.28 5.06 17.44
N GLY A 89 -0.60 6.21 17.43
CA GLY A 89 0.56 6.50 18.29
C GLY A 89 1.90 6.05 17.71
N THR A 90 1.96 5.72 16.43
CA THR A 90 3.19 5.30 15.74
C THR A 90 3.59 6.33 14.67
N LYS A 91 4.79 6.18 14.08
CA LYS A 91 5.29 7.08 13.05
C LYS A 91 4.83 6.62 11.67
N CYS A 92 4.57 7.60 10.77
CA CYS A 92 4.32 7.33 9.37
C CYS A 92 5.21 8.18 8.45
N HIS A 93 6.02 7.51 7.63
CA HIS A 93 6.81 8.12 6.56
C HIS A 93 6.11 7.88 5.22
N ILE A 94 6.02 8.90 4.37
CA ILE A 94 5.36 8.80 3.06
C ILE A 94 6.35 9.17 1.97
N ILE A 95 6.40 8.39 0.89
CA ILE A 95 7.33 8.55 -0.23
C ILE A 95 6.53 8.49 -1.53
N GLU A 96 6.58 9.57 -2.31
CA GLU A 96 5.97 9.64 -3.63
C GLU A 96 6.92 9.10 -4.71
N GLY A 97 6.40 8.30 -5.64
CA GLY A 97 7.10 7.93 -6.86
C GLY A 97 6.62 6.68 -7.55
N ASP A 98 7.11 6.48 -8.77
CA ASP A 98 6.71 5.38 -9.64
C ASP A 98 7.59 4.15 -9.41
N LEU A 99 6.96 3.08 -8.94
CA LEU A 99 7.62 1.79 -8.69
C LEU A 99 8.10 1.08 -9.96
N LYS A 100 7.67 1.49 -11.16
CA LYS A 100 8.20 0.97 -12.42
C LYS A 100 9.66 1.33 -12.62
N ASP A 101 10.13 2.41 -11.98
CA ASP A 101 11.56 2.79 -11.99
C ASP A 101 12.35 2.02 -10.92
N GLU A 102 13.21 1.07 -11.37
CA GLU A 102 14.10 0.31 -10.48
C GLU A 102 14.98 1.24 -9.61
N LYS A 103 15.47 2.36 -10.19
CA LYS A 103 16.33 3.30 -9.46
C LYS A 103 15.55 4.00 -8.35
N PHE A 104 14.28 4.34 -8.62
CA PHE A 104 13.40 4.88 -7.59
C PHE A 104 13.16 3.86 -6.48
N CYS A 105 12.84 2.60 -6.81
CA CYS A 105 12.63 1.54 -5.82
C CYS A 105 13.82 1.42 -4.84
N ARG A 106 15.06 1.46 -5.36
CA ARG A 106 16.28 1.44 -4.54
C ARG A 106 16.39 2.66 -3.64
N LYS A 107 16.21 3.87 -4.20
CA LYS A 107 16.28 5.13 -3.45
C LYS A 107 15.22 5.18 -2.34
N ALA A 108 13.98 4.78 -2.65
CA ALA A 108 12.89 4.76 -1.68
C ALA A 108 13.21 3.80 -0.51
N LEU A 109 13.78 2.65 -0.78
CA LEU A 109 14.20 1.73 0.29
C LEU A 109 15.32 2.33 1.15
N ASP A 110 16.33 2.97 0.54
CA ASP A 110 17.39 3.66 1.27
C ASP A 110 16.83 4.79 2.14
N GLU A 111 15.86 5.55 1.63
CA GLU A 111 15.16 6.60 2.38
C GLU A 111 14.42 6.03 3.60
N VAL A 112 13.70 4.92 3.44
CA VAL A 112 13.04 4.21 4.55
C VAL A 112 14.04 3.80 5.61
N ILE A 113 15.17 3.19 5.22
CA ILE A 113 16.22 2.77 6.16
C ILE A 113 16.83 3.98 6.89
N ASN A 114 17.09 5.07 6.17
CA ASN A 114 17.63 6.29 6.78
C ASN A 114 16.64 6.93 7.77
N ALA A 115 15.34 6.93 7.45
CA ALA A 115 14.30 7.51 8.31
C ALA A 115 13.98 6.65 9.53
N MET A 116 14.04 5.32 9.40
CA MET A 116 13.57 4.37 10.43
C MET A 116 14.72 3.57 11.10
N GLY A 117 15.94 3.66 10.57
CA GLY A 117 17.11 2.94 11.05
C GLY A 117 17.24 1.51 10.51
N HIS A 118 16.14 0.82 10.30
CA HIS A 118 16.10 -0.55 9.74
C HIS A 118 14.69 -0.88 9.22
N LEU A 119 14.57 -1.98 8.50
CA LEU A 119 13.31 -2.53 8.02
C LEU A 119 13.13 -3.95 8.56
N ASN A 120 11.92 -4.29 9.04
CA ASN A 120 11.59 -5.64 9.49
C ASN A 120 10.59 -6.33 8.55
N ILE A 121 9.68 -5.57 7.94
CA ILE A 121 8.57 -6.13 7.17
C ILE A 121 8.42 -5.33 5.88
N LEU A 122 8.33 -6.04 4.77
CA LEU A 122 7.96 -5.49 3.46
C LEU A 122 6.61 -6.06 3.03
N VAL A 123 5.68 -5.17 2.68
CA VAL A 123 4.36 -5.51 2.12
C VAL A 123 4.29 -4.99 0.69
N ASN A 124 4.45 -5.88 -0.27
CA ASN A 124 4.24 -5.60 -1.67
C ASN A 124 2.74 -5.64 -1.98
N ASN A 125 2.10 -4.46 -2.10
CA ASN A 125 0.65 -4.33 -2.26
C ASN A 125 0.28 -3.46 -3.48
N ALA A 126 1.15 -2.54 -3.92
CA ALA A 126 0.86 -1.70 -5.08
C ALA A 126 0.54 -2.54 -6.31
N ALA A 127 -0.59 -2.24 -6.95
CA ALA A 127 -1.03 -2.92 -8.16
C ALA A 127 -1.98 -2.07 -8.99
N VAL A 128 -2.03 -2.33 -10.28
CA VAL A 128 -3.04 -1.82 -11.21
C VAL A 128 -3.80 -2.99 -11.84
N GLN A 129 -5.04 -2.74 -12.23
CA GLN A 129 -5.86 -3.74 -12.91
C GLN A 129 -6.64 -3.09 -14.05
N PHE A 130 -6.66 -3.76 -15.20
CA PHE A 130 -7.42 -3.37 -16.39
C PHE A 130 -8.41 -4.49 -16.72
N PRO A 131 -9.58 -4.56 -16.03
CA PRO A 131 -10.53 -5.64 -16.25
C PRO A 131 -11.07 -5.63 -17.68
N LYS A 132 -11.14 -6.81 -18.31
CA LYS A 132 -11.71 -7.03 -19.63
C LYS A 132 -12.51 -8.32 -19.62
N ASP A 133 -13.61 -8.33 -20.35
CA ASP A 133 -14.49 -9.50 -20.43
C ASP A 133 -13.87 -10.67 -21.19
N LYS A 134 -12.97 -10.36 -22.13
CA LYS A 134 -12.32 -11.35 -23.01
C LYS A 134 -10.85 -11.05 -23.18
N ILE A 135 -10.04 -12.11 -23.33
CA ILE A 135 -8.60 -12.01 -23.44
C ILE A 135 -8.15 -11.22 -24.68
N GLU A 136 -8.88 -11.35 -25.78
CA GLU A 136 -8.61 -10.62 -27.02
C GLU A 136 -8.78 -9.11 -26.92
N ASN A 137 -9.44 -8.63 -25.84
CA ASN A 137 -9.64 -7.21 -25.56
C ASN A 137 -8.53 -6.60 -24.69
N ILE A 138 -7.56 -7.41 -24.26
CA ILE A 138 -6.41 -6.93 -23.50
C ILE A 138 -5.37 -6.45 -24.50
N SER A 139 -5.03 -5.16 -24.47
CA SER A 139 -3.96 -4.64 -25.33
C SER A 139 -2.57 -5.04 -24.78
N ILE A 140 -1.57 -5.00 -25.68
CA ILE A 140 -0.18 -5.28 -25.28
C ILE A 140 0.31 -4.26 -24.26
N GLU A 141 -0.08 -2.99 -24.38
CA GLU A 141 0.27 -1.93 -23.44
C GLU A 141 -0.33 -2.20 -22.06
N GLN A 142 -1.59 -2.68 -22.00
CA GLN A 142 -2.21 -3.06 -20.72
C GLN A 142 -1.50 -4.24 -20.07
N LEU A 143 -1.11 -5.25 -20.86
CA LEU A 143 -0.33 -6.37 -20.37
C LEU A 143 1.03 -5.91 -19.83
N GLN A 144 1.77 -5.11 -20.61
CA GLN A 144 3.07 -4.56 -20.20
C GLN A 144 2.95 -3.74 -18.92
N THR A 145 2.02 -2.78 -18.86
CA THR A 145 1.79 -1.96 -17.68
C THR A 145 1.46 -2.81 -16.44
N THR A 146 0.69 -3.89 -16.64
CA THR A 146 0.37 -4.82 -15.54
C THR A 146 1.64 -5.48 -14.98
N PHE A 147 2.53 -5.98 -15.84
CA PHE A 147 3.78 -6.59 -15.39
C PHE A 147 4.74 -5.55 -14.78
N GLU A 148 4.86 -4.39 -15.40
CA GLU A 148 5.72 -3.29 -14.94
C GLU A 148 5.29 -2.74 -13.58
N THR A 149 4.00 -2.81 -13.24
CA THR A 149 3.50 -2.31 -11.95
C THR A 149 3.32 -3.42 -10.92
N ASN A 150 2.82 -4.60 -11.31
CA ASN A 150 2.41 -5.63 -10.34
C ASN A 150 3.49 -6.70 -10.10
N ILE A 151 4.47 -6.82 -10.99
CA ILE A 151 5.47 -7.92 -10.93
C ILE A 151 6.88 -7.39 -10.73
N TYR A 152 7.37 -6.54 -11.64
CA TYR A 152 8.76 -6.10 -11.61
C TYR A 152 9.15 -5.33 -10.34
N PRO A 153 8.32 -4.40 -9.82
CA PRO A 153 8.63 -3.68 -8.59
C PRO A 153 8.77 -4.59 -7.38
N TYR A 154 7.99 -5.67 -7.32
CA TYR A 154 8.10 -6.64 -6.22
C TYR A 154 9.48 -7.29 -6.23
N PHE A 155 9.99 -7.63 -7.41
CA PHE A 155 11.35 -8.15 -7.55
C PHE A 155 12.40 -7.08 -7.20
N TYR A 156 12.26 -5.85 -7.72
CA TYR A 156 13.22 -4.77 -7.46
C TYR A 156 13.37 -4.48 -5.97
N ILE A 157 12.25 -4.29 -5.27
CA ILE A 157 12.26 -3.97 -3.84
C ILE A 157 12.76 -5.16 -3.01
N VAL A 158 12.30 -6.39 -3.29
CA VAL A 158 12.73 -7.58 -2.55
C VAL A 158 14.23 -7.82 -2.71
N LYS A 159 14.76 -7.71 -3.93
CA LYS A 159 16.19 -7.87 -4.21
C LYS A 159 17.06 -6.95 -3.34
N GLU A 160 16.65 -5.70 -3.15
CA GLU A 160 17.36 -4.73 -2.32
C GLU A 160 17.05 -4.92 -0.82
N ALA A 161 15.80 -5.27 -0.48
CA ALA A 161 15.34 -5.38 0.90
C ALA A 161 15.93 -6.59 1.63
N VAL A 162 16.10 -7.74 0.96
CA VAL A 162 16.60 -9.00 1.58
C VAL A 162 17.91 -8.79 2.32
N GLN A 163 18.79 -7.94 1.81
CA GLN A 163 20.09 -7.65 2.45
C GLN A 163 19.98 -6.66 3.63
N LYS A 164 18.84 -6.00 3.79
CA LYS A 164 18.61 -4.90 4.74
C LYS A 164 17.52 -5.23 5.77
N LEU A 165 16.78 -6.33 5.58
CA LEU A 165 15.78 -6.80 6.54
C LEU A 165 16.47 -7.27 7.82
N LYS A 166 15.91 -6.88 8.96
CA LYS A 166 16.34 -7.30 10.30
C LYS A 166 15.20 -8.02 11.02
N GLU A 167 15.54 -8.97 11.86
CA GLU A 167 14.59 -9.71 12.71
C GLU A 167 13.91 -8.82 13.75
#